data_46b621c3f8a8c29fcfeb47c652cbdeb3
#
_entry.id   46b621c3f8a8c29fcfeb47c652cbdeb3
#
_cell.length_a   1.000
_cell.length_b   1.000
_cell.length_c   1.000
_cell.angle_alpha   90.00
_cell.angle_beta   90.00
_cell.angle_gamma   90.00
#
_symmetry.space_group_name_H-M   'P 1'
#
loop_
_entity.id
_entity.type
_entity.pdbx_description
1 polymer ?
#
loop_
_entity_poly.entity_id
_entity_poly.type
_entity_poly.pdbx_seq_one_letter_code
_entity_poly.pdbx_strand_id
1 'polypeptide(L)'
;MSSRIVALIQPYSNNALKRVIKAPRMYFLDTGLCAHLTRWTSAETLERGAMDGAFFETWVVSEIYKSYLNQGKSQPPLYFYRDSSKKEIDLIIYQDGVVSPIEIKKNSAPKNAAKNFSVLNPIEKEPDADSISAGAAHLKTKIGTGAVVCMPPDLIPVDPKNWYVPAWLI
;
A
#
# COMPACT_ATOMS: atom_id res chain seq x y z
N MET A 1 -21.83 6.42 10.52
CA MET A 1 -22.06 6.10 9.09
C MET A 1 -20.82 6.57 8.32
N SER A 2 -20.11 5.71 7.62
CA SER A 2 -19.02 6.13 6.72
C SER A 2 -19.65 6.60 5.40
N SER A 3 -19.27 7.79 4.91
CA SER A 3 -19.79 8.34 3.64
C SER A 3 -19.40 7.51 2.42
N ARG A 4 -18.40 6.61 2.56
CA ARG A 4 -17.78 5.85 1.46
C ARG A 4 -17.25 6.73 0.31
N ILE A 5 -17.00 8.01 0.59
CA ILE A 5 -16.36 8.93 -0.36
C ILE A 5 -14.84 8.76 -0.30
N VAL A 6 -14.32 8.56 0.91
CA VAL A 6 -12.90 8.39 1.16
C VAL A 6 -12.62 7.14 2.01
N ALA A 7 -11.45 6.54 1.79
CA ALA A 7 -10.87 5.54 2.66
C ALA A 7 -9.71 6.14 3.47
N LEU A 8 -9.59 5.74 4.74
CA LEU A 8 -8.47 6.08 5.60
C LEU A 8 -7.60 4.83 5.78
N ILE A 9 -6.45 4.82 5.17
CA ILE A 9 -5.48 3.72 5.26
C ILE A 9 -4.55 4.00 6.43
N GLN A 10 -4.49 3.08 7.38
CA GLN A 10 -3.68 3.20 8.58
C GLN A 10 -2.21 2.85 8.32
N PRO A 11 -1.27 3.42 9.09
CA PRO A 11 0.12 3.01 8.99
C PRO A 11 0.32 1.57 9.48
N TYR A 12 1.15 0.81 8.78
CA TYR A 12 1.60 -0.50 9.24
C TYR A 12 2.71 -0.33 10.28
N SER A 13 2.59 -1.06 11.39
CA SER A 13 3.63 -1.19 12.39
C SER A 13 3.50 -2.53 13.10
N ASN A 14 4.61 -3.23 13.32
CA ASN A 14 4.66 -4.43 14.16
C ASN A 14 4.37 -4.13 15.63
N ASN A 15 4.48 -2.87 16.05
CA ASN A 15 4.15 -2.41 17.39
C ASN A 15 2.84 -1.63 17.36
N ALA A 16 1.79 -2.16 18.02
CA ALA A 16 0.46 -1.56 18.07
C ALA A 16 0.47 -0.11 18.61
N LEU A 17 1.34 0.19 19.59
CA LEU A 17 1.48 1.54 20.14
C LEU A 17 2.03 2.55 19.13
N LYS A 18 2.90 2.12 18.22
CA LYS A 18 3.46 2.98 17.17
C LYS A 18 2.46 3.25 16.03
N ARG A 19 1.38 2.46 15.90
CA ARG A 19 0.30 2.73 14.91
C ARG A 19 -0.50 3.98 15.26
N VAL A 20 -0.66 4.28 16.54
CA VAL A 20 -1.52 5.38 17.04
C VAL A 20 -0.91 6.77 16.78
N ILE A 21 0.40 6.86 16.54
CA ILE A 21 1.13 8.14 16.49
C ILE A 21 1.19 8.74 15.08
N LYS A 22 0.95 7.95 14.02
CA LYS A 22 1.05 8.41 12.63
C LYS A 22 -0.34 8.66 12.06
N ALA A 23 -0.51 9.82 11.40
CA ALA A 23 -1.75 10.13 10.70
C ALA A 23 -2.04 9.11 9.58
N PRO A 24 -3.29 8.69 9.38
CA PRO A 24 -3.68 7.85 8.27
C PRO A 24 -3.53 8.60 6.93
N ARG A 25 -3.37 7.86 5.85
CA ARG A 25 -3.50 8.40 4.48
C ARG A 25 -4.94 8.35 4.04
N MET A 26 -5.38 9.41 3.38
CA MET A 26 -6.72 9.52 2.83
C MET A 26 -6.68 9.31 1.32
N TYR A 27 -7.56 8.43 0.84
CA TYR A 27 -7.75 8.19 -0.58
C TYR A 27 -9.22 8.38 -0.95
N PHE A 28 -9.50 9.06 -2.05
CA PHE A 28 -10.83 9.09 -2.63
C PHE A 28 -11.17 7.72 -3.23
N LEU A 29 -12.40 7.22 -2.98
CA LEU A 29 -12.88 5.97 -3.57
C LEU A 29 -13.44 6.16 -4.98
N ASP A 30 -13.63 7.41 -5.39
CA ASP A 30 -14.01 7.82 -6.74
C ASP A 30 -13.02 8.88 -7.23
N THR A 31 -12.16 8.50 -8.16
CA THR A 31 -11.16 9.41 -8.74
C THR A 31 -11.78 10.46 -9.66
N GLY A 32 -12.95 10.21 -10.24
CA GLY A 32 -13.71 11.19 -11.00
C GLY A 32 -14.21 12.32 -10.11
N LEU A 33 -14.77 11.99 -8.94
CA LEU A 33 -15.13 12.98 -7.93
C LEU A 33 -13.91 13.76 -7.45
N CYS A 34 -12.78 13.08 -7.20
CA CYS A 34 -11.53 13.73 -6.84
C CYS A 34 -11.09 14.75 -7.91
N ALA A 35 -11.10 14.34 -9.17
CA ALA A 35 -10.76 15.21 -10.31
C ALA A 35 -11.68 16.42 -10.39
N HIS A 36 -12.99 16.22 -10.24
CA HIS A 36 -13.97 17.31 -10.24
C HIS A 36 -13.70 18.33 -9.12
N LEU A 37 -13.50 17.86 -7.89
CA LEU A 37 -13.25 18.73 -6.72
C LEU A 37 -11.91 19.47 -6.83
N THR A 38 -10.91 18.86 -7.45
CA THR A 38 -9.59 19.47 -7.67
C THR A 38 -9.49 20.24 -9.00
N ARG A 39 -10.61 20.37 -9.73
CA ARG A 39 -10.76 21.13 -10.96
C ARG A 39 -9.91 20.63 -12.14
N TRP A 40 -9.65 19.34 -12.21
CA TRP A 40 -9.14 18.72 -13.43
C TRP A 40 -10.29 18.51 -14.40
N THR A 41 -10.31 19.28 -15.50
CA THR A 41 -11.45 19.35 -16.40
C THR A 41 -11.48 18.28 -17.48
N SER A 42 -10.35 17.61 -17.72
CA SER A 42 -10.26 16.52 -18.68
C SER A 42 -9.21 15.48 -18.27
N ALA A 43 -9.37 14.24 -18.75
CA ALA A 43 -8.39 13.19 -18.55
C ALA A 43 -7.02 13.56 -19.14
N GLU A 44 -7.01 14.23 -20.29
CA GLU A 44 -5.78 14.65 -20.98
C GLU A 44 -4.95 15.66 -20.16
N THR A 45 -5.62 16.65 -19.54
CA THR A 45 -4.94 17.63 -18.69
C THR A 45 -4.41 17.00 -17.40
N LEU A 46 -5.15 16.05 -16.84
CA LEU A 46 -4.73 15.29 -15.67
C LEU A 46 -3.52 14.41 -15.99
N GLU A 47 -3.56 13.69 -17.11
CA GLU A 47 -2.50 12.76 -17.53
C GLU A 47 -1.17 13.46 -17.78
N ARG A 48 -1.21 14.69 -18.28
CA ARG A 48 -0.02 15.53 -18.52
C ARG A 48 0.37 16.37 -17.30
N GLY A 49 -0.46 16.38 -16.29
CA GLY A 49 -0.28 17.20 -15.10
C GLY A 49 0.66 16.59 -14.07
N ALA A 50 1.15 17.42 -13.14
CA ALA A 50 2.03 16.99 -12.05
C ALA A 50 1.38 16.02 -11.06
N MET A 51 0.06 15.84 -11.11
CA MET A 51 -0.71 15.00 -10.18
C MET A 51 -1.06 13.63 -10.76
N ASP A 52 -0.64 13.31 -11.96
CA ASP A 52 -0.99 12.07 -12.66
C ASP A 52 -0.61 10.81 -11.87
N GLY A 53 0.58 10.79 -11.28
CA GLY A 53 1.04 9.69 -10.42
C GLY A 53 0.20 9.53 -9.16
N ALA A 54 -0.17 10.65 -8.50
CA ALA A 54 -1.00 10.63 -7.30
C ALA A 54 -2.44 10.16 -7.59
N PHE A 55 -2.99 10.54 -8.75
CA PHE A 55 -4.29 10.04 -9.20
C PHE A 55 -4.23 8.55 -9.55
N PHE A 56 -3.17 8.10 -10.21
CA PHE A 56 -2.97 6.69 -10.49
C PHE A 56 -2.86 5.86 -9.21
N GLU A 57 -2.07 6.31 -8.22
CA GLU A 57 -1.99 5.68 -6.90
C GLU A 57 -3.36 5.63 -6.23
N THR A 58 -4.10 6.76 -6.22
CA THR A 58 -5.44 6.84 -5.63
C THR A 58 -6.40 5.86 -6.30
N TRP A 59 -6.36 5.75 -7.63
CA TRP A 59 -7.18 4.82 -8.38
C TRP A 59 -6.87 3.38 -8.01
N VAL A 60 -5.61 2.97 -8.03
CA VAL A 60 -5.18 1.60 -7.66
C VAL A 60 -5.61 1.24 -6.25
N VAL A 61 -5.34 2.12 -5.27
CA VAL A 61 -5.74 1.89 -3.88
C VAL A 61 -7.27 1.78 -3.76
N SER A 62 -8.01 2.63 -4.47
CA SER A 62 -9.47 2.61 -4.44
C SER A 62 -10.06 1.33 -5.02
N GLU A 63 -9.50 0.81 -6.13
CA GLU A 63 -9.97 -0.44 -6.74
C GLU A 63 -9.70 -1.64 -5.81
N ILE A 64 -8.48 -1.73 -5.25
CA ILE A 64 -8.14 -2.76 -4.26
C ILE A 64 -9.07 -2.66 -3.04
N TYR A 65 -9.32 -1.45 -2.52
CA TYR A 65 -10.20 -1.25 -1.38
C TYR A 65 -11.65 -1.70 -1.70
N LYS A 66 -12.17 -1.31 -2.87
CA LYS A 66 -13.52 -1.68 -3.33
C LYS A 66 -13.65 -3.19 -3.55
N SER A 67 -12.60 -3.87 -4.03
CA SER A 67 -12.62 -5.32 -4.21
C SER A 67 -12.87 -6.05 -2.88
N TYR A 68 -12.29 -5.58 -1.78
CA TYR A 68 -12.57 -6.11 -0.43
C TYR A 68 -14.00 -5.80 0.03
N LEU A 69 -14.50 -4.59 -0.22
CA LEU A 69 -15.89 -4.24 0.11
C LEU A 69 -16.89 -5.12 -0.65
N ASN A 70 -16.61 -5.38 -1.92
CA ASN A 70 -17.46 -6.24 -2.77
C ASN A 70 -17.47 -7.70 -2.29
N GLN A 71 -16.42 -8.14 -1.60
CA GLN A 71 -16.37 -9.43 -0.90
C GLN A 71 -17.06 -9.42 0.47
N GLY A 72 -17.71 -8.33 0.86
CA GLY A 72 -18.36 -8.17 2.16
C GLY A 72 -17.44 -7.81 3.31
N LYS A 73 -16.16 -7.53 3.07
CA LYS A 73 -15.20 -7.13 4.10
C LYS A 73 -15.32 -5.63 4.38
N SER A 74 -16.01 -5.26 5.44
CA SER A 74 -16.22 -3.85 5.82
C SER A 74 -14.94 -3.11 6.25
N GLN A 75 -13.91 -3.84 6.65
CA GLN A 75 -12.60 -3.32 7.05
C GLN A 75 -11.52 -4.04 6.23
N PRO A 76 -11.16 -3.54 5.06
CA PRO A 76 -10.07 -4.09 4.26
C PRO A 76 -8.75 -4.12 5.05
N PRO A 77 -7.96 -5.20 4.98
CA PRO A 77 -6.71 -5.34 5.73
C PRO A 77 -5.57 -4.58 5.05
N LEU A 78 -5.79 -3.31 4.79
CA LEU A 78 -4.91 -2.43 4.01
C LEU A 78 -4.20 -1.43 4.91
N TYR A 79 -2.91 -1.28 4.69
CA TYR A 79 -2.02 -0.39 5.44
C TYR A 79 -1.03 0.28 4.49
N PHE A 80 -0.31 1.31 4.93
CA PHE A 80 0.88 1.83 4.25
C PHE A 80 2.07 1.78 5.21
N TYR A 81 3.29 1.85 4.67
CA TYR A 81 4.49 1.95 5.49
C TYR A 81 5.24 3.23 5.20
N ARG A 82 5.73 3.89 6.25
CA ARG A 82 6.67 4.99 6.16
C ARG A 82 7.49 5.05 7.45
N ASP A 83 8.81 5.11 7.33
CA ASP A 83 9.72 5.26 8.47
C ASP A 83 10.27 6.69 8.63
N SER A 84 11.09 6.88 9.66
CA SER A 84 11.79 8.15 9.92
C SER A 84 12.84 8.49 8.86
N SER A 85 13.37 7.49 8.16
CA SER A 85 14.33 7.63 7.06
C SER A 85 13.65 7.90 5.71
N LYS A 86 12.33 8.18 5.71
CA LYS A 86 11.50 8.44 4.53
C LYS A 86 11.41 7.25 3.56
N LYS A 87 11.75 6.03 4.00
CA LYS A 87 11.43 4.83 3.21
C LYS A 87 9.93 4.57 3.30
N GLU A 88 9.34 4.27 2.16
CA GLU A 88 7.90 4.20 2.00
C GLU A 88 7.52 2.98 1.18
N ILE A 89 6.37 2.37 1.52
CA ILE A 89 5.67 1.37 0.72
C ILE A 89 4.23 1.89 0.59
N ASP A 90 3.76 2.03 -0.62
CA ASP A 90 2.51 2.70 -0.93
C ASP A 90 1.32 1.99 -0.31
N LEU A 91 1.27 0.65 -0.41
CA LEU A 91 0.22 -0.16 0.18
C LEU A 91 0.78 -1.48 0.73
N ILE A 92 0.18 -1.99 1.79
CA ILE A 92 0.46 -3.29 2.40
C ILE A 92 -0.87 -4.00 2.60
N ILE A 93 -0.96 -5.23 2.15
CA ILE A 93 -2.02 -6.15 2.55
C ILE A 93 -1.49 -6.99 3.72
N TYR A 94 -2.16 -6.92 4.87
CA TYR A 94 -1.84 -7.75 6.03
C TYR A 94 -2.99 -8.69 6.34
N GLN A 95 -2.82 -9.95 5.99
CA GLN A 95 -3.83 -10.98 6.18
C GLN A 95 -3.20 -12.29 6.65
N ASP A 96 -3.80 -12.94 7.65
CA ASP A 96 -3.41 -14.27 8.15
C ASP A 96 -1.93 -14.35 8.56
N GLY A 97 -1.40 -13.27 9.15
CA GLY A 97 0.02 -13.20 9.56
C GLY A 97 0.99 -12.99 8.42
N VAL A 98 0.49 -12.77 7.19
CA VAL A 98 1.30 -12.50 6.00
C VAL A 98 1.22 -11.02 5.64
N VAL A 99 2.37 -10.40 5.37
CA VAL A 99 2.52 -9.02 4.90
C VAL A 99 2.93 -9.04 3.44
N SER A 100 2.06 -8.56 2.55
CA SER A 100 2.32 -8.45 1.11
C SER A 100 2.47 -6.98 0.73
N PRO A 101 3.69 -6.52 0.39
CA PRO A 101 3.93 -5.14 0.01
C PRO A 101 3.51 -4.86 -1.43
N ILE A 102 3.00 -3.65 -1.66
CA ILE A 102 2.60 -3.16 -2.97
C ILE A 102 3.20 -1.77 -3.18
N GLU A 103 3.92 -1.61 -4.26
CA GLU A 103 4.37 -0.31 -4.78
C GLU A 103 3.54 0.05 -6.00
N ILE A 104 3.26 1.34 -6.20
CA ILE A 104 2.39 1.80 -7.29
C ILE A 104 3.16 2.83 -8.14
N LYS A 105 3.30 2.56 -9.43
CA LYS A 105 4.05 3.44 -10.35
C LYS A 105 3.38 3.50 -11.72
N LYS A 106 3.10 4.73 -12.18
CA LYS A 106 2.49 4.98 -13.50
C LYS A 106 3.51 4.88 -14.64
N ASN A 107 4.16 3.76 -14.81
CA ASN A 107 5.03 3.47 -15.97
C ASN A 107 5.05 1.96 -16.23
N SER A 108 5.59 1.53 -17.37
CA SER A 108 5.52 0.12 -17.79
C SER A 108 6.57 -0.77 -17.12
N ALA A 109 7.72 -0.22 -16.72
CA ALA A 109 8.82 -0.99 -16.11
C ALA A 109 9.63 -0.13 -15.13
N PRO A 110 9.09 0.19 -13.93
CA PRO A 110 9.75 1.04 -12.96
C PRO A 110 10.99 0.37 -12.37
N LYS A 111 12.18 0.89 -12.66
CA LYS A 111 13.43 0.35 -12.11
C LYS A 111 13.46 0.48 -10.58
N ASN A 112 13.95 -0.56 -9.91
CA ASN A 112 14.14 -0.58 -8.45
C ASN A 112 12.86 -0.28 -7.63
N ALA A 113 11.67 -0.50 -8.17
CA ALA A 113 10.42 -0.19 -7.48
C ALA A 113 10.25 -1.01 -6.18
N ALA A 114 10.64 -2.28 -6.18
CA ALA A 114 10.57 -3.14 -5.00
C ALA A 114 11.69 -2.91 -3.95
N LYS A 115 12.60 -1.94 -4.14
CA LYS A 115 13.78 -1.72 -3.27
C LYS A 115 13.43 -1.53 -1.79
N ASN A 116 12.30 -0.89 -1.50
CA ASN A 116 11.87 -0.59 -0.14
C ASN A 116 11.20 -1.79 0.54
N PHE A 117 10.86 -2.87 -0.16
CA PHE A 117 10.21 -4.03 0.45
C PHE A 117 11.09 -4.72 1.48
N SER A 118 12.42 -4.57 1.36
CA SER A 118 13.39 -5.09 2.32
C SER A 118 13.25 -4.51 3.73
N VAL A 119 12.59 -3.34 3.90
CA VAL A 119 12.37 -2.73 5.22
C VAL A 119 11.41 -3.55 6.09
N LEU A 120 10.61 -4.43 5.48
CA LEU A 120 9.69 -5.32 6.16
C LEU A 120 10.36 -6.60 6.67
N ASN A 121 11.56 -6.91 6.18
CA ASN A 121 12.31 -8.06 6.66
C ASN A 121 12.57 -7.88 8.16
N PRO A 122 12.33 -8.90 9.01
CA PRO A 122 12.70 -8.84 10.40
C PRO A 122 14.21 -8.52 10.47
N ILE A 123 14.54 -7.45 11.18
CA ILE A 123 15.93 -7.30 11.65
C ILE A 123 16.07 -8.42 12.66
N GLU A 124 16.88 -9.43 12.36
CA GLU A 124 17.34 -10.41 13.31
C GLU A 124 18.19 -9.69 14.37
N LYS A 125 17.53 -8.99 15.28
CA LYS A 125 18.11 -8.59 16.54
C LYS A 125 17.98 -9.82 17.44
N GLU A 126 19.11 -10.33 17.88
CA GLU A 126 19.14 -11.21 19.06
C GLU A 126 18.28 -10.57 20.15
N PRO A 127 17.42 -11.34 20.84
CA PRO A 127 16.60 -10.78 21.90
C PRO A 127 17.55 -10.28 23.00
N ASP A 128 17.61 -8.95 23.18
CA ASP A 128 18.23 -8.37 24.36
C ASP A 128 17.61 -9.03 25.58
N ALA A 129 18.43 -9.62 26.45
CA ALA A 129 18.01 -10.45 27.59
C ALA A 129 17.12 -9.71 28.61
N ASP A 130 16.94 -8.38 28.49
CA ASP A 130 16.16 -7.53 29.38
C ASP A 130 14.71 -7.27 28.94
N SER A 131 14.25 -7.83 27.82
CA SER A 131 12.88 -7.60 27.32
C SER A 131 11.84 -8.67 27.69
N ILE A 132 12.07 -9.45 28.76
CA ILE A 132 11.17 -10.52 29.24
C ILE A 132 9.95 -9.99 30.03
N SER A 133 9.63 -8.72 29.96
CA SER A 133 8.46 -8.16 30.65
C SER A 133 7.51 -7.47 29.69
N ALA A 134 6.73 -8.22 28.95
CA ALA A 134 5.34 -7.93 28.56
C ALA A 134 4.88 -9.02 27.58
N GLY A 135 3.92 -9.81 28.00
CA GLY A 135 3.34 -10.95 27.26
C GLY A 135 2.58 -10.60 25.96
N ALA A 136 3.22 -9.86 25.08
CA ALA A 136 2.78 -9.69 23.71
C ALA A 136 3.53 -10.74 22.88
N ALA A 137 2.88 -11.87 22.59
CA ALA A 137 3.34 -12.82 21.60
C ALA A 137 3.67 -12.04 20.31
N HIS A 138 4.96 -11.91 19.98
CA HIS A 138 5.40 -11.45 18.67
C HIS A 138 4.88 -12.46 17.65
N LEU A 139 3.73 -12.16 17.05
CA LEU A 139 3.26 -12.90 15.89
C LEU A 139 4.38 -12.85 14.85
N LYS A 140 5.00 -13.99 14.57
CA LYS A 140 6.02 -14.11 13.53
C LYS A 140 5.36 -13.75 12.21
N THR A 141 5.53 -12.51 11.80
CA THR A 141 4.99 -11.99 10.54
C THR A 141 5.80 -12.58 9.39
N LYS A 142 5.13 -13.22 8.45
CA LYS A 142 5.74 -13.74 7.23
C LYS A 142 5.63 -12.69 6.11
N ILE A 143 6.73 -12.47 5.38
CA ILE A 143 6.68 -11.63 4.17
C ILE A 143 6.17 -12.49 3.02
N GLY A 144 5.06 -12.07 2.44
CA GLY A 144 4.44 -12.67 1.27
C GLY A 144 5.03 -12.17 -0.04
N THR A 145 4.37 -12.52 -1.12
CA THR A 145 4.69 -12.01 -2.45
C THR A 145 4.44 -10.51 -2.52
N GLY A 146 5.40 -9.76 -3.07
CA GLY A 146 5.26 -8.34 -3.33
C GLY A 146 4.77 -8.06 -4.76
N ALA A 147 4.09 -6.95 -4.94
CA ALA A 147 3.61 -6.49 -6.23
C ALA A 147 4.07 -5.05 -6.52
N VAL A 148 4.46 -4.81 -7.74
CA VAL A 148 4.63 -3.46 -8.29
C VAL A 148 3.50 -3.26 -9.28
N VAL A 149 2.45 -2.56 -8.86
CA VAL A 149 1.31 -2.24 -9.73
C VAL A 149 1.71 -1.12 -10.68
N CYS A 150 1.73 -1.41 -11.96
CA CYS A 150 2.24 -0.50 -12.98
C CYS A 150 1.54 -0.76 -14.33
N MET A 151 2.12 -0.32 -15.43
CA MET A 151 1.51 -0.41 -16.78
C MET A 151 2.28 -1.35 -17.73
N PRO A 152 2.71 -2.57 -17.33
CA PRO A 152 3.30 -3.52 -18.23
C PRO A 152 2.22 -4.18 -19.09
N PRO A 153 2.58 -4.77 -20.25
CA PRO A 153 1.63 -5.51 -21.10
C PRO A 153 1.13 -6.79 -20.42
N ASP A 154 1.97 -7.41 -19.60
CA ASP A 154 1.72 -8.72 -18.98
C ASP A 154 2.20 -8.76 -17.53
N LEU A 155 1.83 -9.83 -16.82
CA LEU A 155 2.36 -10.13 -15.50
C LEU A 155 3.82 -10.62 -15.64
N ILE A 156 4.79 -9.83 -15.14
CA ILE A 156 6.22 -10.06 -15.33
C ILE A 156 6.91 -10.18 -13.96
N PRO A 157 7.75 -11.22 -13.72
CA PRO A 157 8.52 -11.30 -12.50
C PRO A 157 9.59 -10.19 -12.43
N VAL A 158 9.66 -9.51 -11.30
CA VAL A 158 10.75 -8.55 -10.97
C VAL A 158 11.94 -9.31 -10.40
N ASP A 159 11.63 -10.25 -9.49
CA ASP A 159 12.55 -11.17 -8.83
C ASP A 159 11.77 -12.41 -8.35
N PRO A 160 12.38 -13.40 -7.67
CA PRO A 160 11.68 -14.62 -7.25
C PRO A 160 10.47 -14.42 -6.33
N LYS A 161 10.31 -13.23 -5.73
CA LYS A 161 9.23 -12.94 -4.77
C LYS A 161 8.32 -11.80 -5.21
N ASN A 162 8.74 -10.99 -6.19
CA ASN A 162 8.03 -9.77 -6.55
C ASN A 162 7.68 -9.76 -8.04
N TRP A 163 6.53 -9.14 -8.36
CA TRP A 163 5.97 -9.12 -9.70
C TRP A 163 5.59 -7.71 -10.14
N TYR A 164 5.80 -7.38 -11.41
CA TYR A 164 5.07 -6.30 -12.07
C TYR A 164 3.66 -6.79 -12.36
N VAL A 165 2.70 -6.11 -11.80
CA VAL A 165 1.27 -6.43 -11.96
C VAL A 165 0.63 -5.35 -12.81
N PRO A 166 0.08 -5.68 -13.98
CA PRO A 166 -0.65 -4.74 -14.79
C PRO A 166 -1.82 -4.12 -14.03
N ALA A 167 -1.95 -2.80 -14.09
CA ALA A 167 -3.02 -2.10 -13.38
C ALA A 167 -4.43 -2.53 -13.82
N TRP A 168 -4.59 -3.01 -15.05
CA TRP A 168 -5.86 -3.52 -15.56
C TRP A 168 -6.26 -4.90 -15.03
N LEU A 169 -5.40 -5.55 -14.23
CA LEU A 169 -5.73 -6.81 -13.50
C LEU A 169 -6.32 -6.60 -12.11
N ILE A 170 -6.49 -5.34 -11.65
CA ILE A 170 -6.96 -5.00 -10.30
C ILE A 170 -8.47 -4.85 -10.27
#